data_59ac1634c69110c33905832d28155f46
#
_entry.id   59ac1634c69110c33905832d28155f46
#
_cell.length_a   1.000
_cell.length_b   1.000
_cell.length_c   1.000
_cell.angle_alpha   90.00
_cell.angle_beta   90.00
_cell.angle_gamma   90.00
#
_symmetry.space_group_name_H-M   'P 1'
#
loop_
_entity.id
_entity.type
_entity.pdbx_description
1 polymer ?
#
loop_
_entity_poly.entity_id
_entity_poly.type
_entity_poly.pdbx_seq_one_letter_code
_entity_poly.pdbx_strand_id
1 'polypeptide(L)'
;MVGRLPRDPAPWGERRDRALGNAVLRGNIRSVTRRLADARRRAYASYPASQVLRVAGRDAKRRAVARVEPLLDELRDRLAANGARVIFAEGPKEVADYVVSLAARRGAKRVVKSKSMLTEELDLNRRLAVAGLAVRDTDLGEYIIQLLDEHPSHILAPAAHRNRQEIHALFQETAEREGVPGPTSDDVGPLTAFARQRLREDFLAADIGITGANFLVAETGTIVLVTNEGNADMVASLPPVHVVIAGIDKVLDTWADLAAVIQQPALSGVGQRLSAYTTLISGPRAAGSPEGPEELHVLLVDNGRRQLVDGPYADVLTCIRCGACYNVCPVYRQVGGHAYGSTYAGPIGAVETPLLAGLDFLPELPKSLCTLCNACVEACPMDIALADHFITLRRRQVGEGREAAGTRLTYRAWGRLWSSPRQYQRFVSWARRGQRFMMRQGRLVRSPGLWAGWFETRDMPPIAPETFHEWWARRAPSGKTPS
;
A
#
# COMPACT_ATOMS: atom_id res chain seq x y z
N MET A 1 1.85 -23.24 3.91
CA MET A 1 1.06 -21.97 4.03
C MET A 1 1.83 -21.05 4.95
N VAL A 2 2.38 -19.99 4.40
CA VAL A 2 3.17 -19.00 5.14
C VAL A 2 2.23 -18.27 6.10
N GLY A 3 2.56 -18.25 7.39
CA GLY A 3 1.72 -17.69 8.46
C GLY A 3 1.61 -16.17 8.36
N ARG A 4 0.77 -15.69 7.45
CA ARG A 4 0.34 -14.30 7.35
C ARG A 4 -0.88 -14.14 8.24
N LEU A 5 -0.67 -13.61 9.45
CA LEU A 5 -1.79 -13.20 10.29
C LEU A 5 -2.35 -11.87 9.79
N PRO A 6 -3.70 -11.68 9.78
CA PRO A 6 -4.26 -10.36 9.58
C PRO A 6 -3.74 -9.42 10.65
N ARG A 7 -3.39 -8.20 10.27
CA ARG A 7 -2.90 -7.16 11.20
C ARG A 7 -3.96 -6.76 12.23
N ASP A 8 -5.22 -6.84 11.84
CA ASP A 8 -6.37 -6.70 12.72
C ASP A 8 -7.30 -7.89 12.47
N PRO A 9 -7.43 -8.83 13.41
CA PRO A 9 -8.26 -10.03 13.25
C PRO A 9 -9.77 -9.76 13.36
N ALA A 10 -10.17 -8.54 13.75
CA ALA A 10 -11.59 -8.19 13.85
C ALA A 10 -12.29 -8.33 12.49
N PRO A 11 -13.58 -8.72 12.45
CA PRO A 11 -14.36 -8.77 11.23
C PRO A 11 -14.41 -7.42 10.51
N TRP A 12 -14.48 -7.43 9.15
CA TRP A 12 -14.57 -6.22 8.34
C TRP A 12 -15.60 -5.20 8.84
N GLY A 13 -16.80 -5.67 9.22
CA GLY A 13 -17.86 -4.79 9.74
C GLY A 13 -17.39 -3.95 10.93
N GLU A 14 -16.75 -4.58 11.90
CA GLU A 14 -16.23 -3.90 13.09
C GLU A 14 -15.09 -2.93 12.77
N ARG A 15 -14.14 -3.34 11.95
CA ARG A 15 -13.04 -2.46 11.49
C ARG A 15 -13.56 -1.24 10.76
N ARG A 16 -14.53 -1.44 9.87
CA ARG A 16 -15.23 -0.38 9.13
C ARG A 16 -15.94 0.58 10.09
N ASP A 17 -16.74 0.08 10.98
CA ASP A 17 -17.62 0.89 11.85
C ASP A 17 -16.76 1.69 12.86
N ARG A 18 -15.71 1.09 13.40
CA ARG A 18 -14.71 1.76 14.22
C ARG A 18 -14.06 2.93 13.47
N ALA A 19 -13.64 2.70 12.21
CA ALA A 19 -13.04 3.73 11.39
C ALA A 19 -14.03 4.85 11.01
N LEU A 20 -15.26 4.52 10.65
CA LEU A 20 -16.29 5.49 10.30
C LEU A 20 -16.77 6.30 11.51
N GLY A 21 -16.77 5.73 12.70
CA GLY A 21 -17.09 6.41 13.96
C GLY A 21 -15.99 7.38 14.42
N ASN A 22 -14.73 7.21 13.96
CA ASN A 22 -13.61 8.05 14.40
C ASN A 22 -13.47 9.30 13.51
N ALA A 23 -14.02 10.43 13.96
CA ALA A 23 -13.98 11.70 13.23
C ALA A 23 -12.56 12.28 13.09
N VAL A 24 -11.70 12.09 14.11
CA VAL A 24 -10.31 12.57 14.13
C VAL A 24 -9.50 11.84 13.05
N LEU A 25 -9.50 10.51 13.05
CA LEU A 25 -8.87 9.69 12.03
C LEU A 25 -9.30 10.12 10.61
N ARG A 26 -10.61 10.26 10.40
CA ARG A 26 -11.15 10.65 9.08
C ARG A 26 -10.70 12.05 8.67
N GLY A 27 -10.63 12.98 9.61
CA GLY A 27 -10.13 14.34 9.40
C GLY A 27 -8.66 14.33 8.99
N ASN A 28 -7.82 13.64 9.74
CA ASN A 28 -6.38 13.53 9.50
C ASN A 28 -6.08 12.87 8.13
N ILE A 29 -6.68 11.72 7.85
CA ILE A 29 -6.49 11.01 6.57
C ILE A 29 -6.95 11.85 5.38
N ARG A 30 -8.09 12.53 5.47
CA ARG A 30 -8.57 13.43 4.40
C ARG A 30 -7.62 14.60 4.16
N SER A 31 -7.12 15.22 5.22
CA SER A 31 -6.20 16.36 5.14
C SER A 31 -4.90 15.95 4.45
N VAL A 32 -4.25 14.88 4.93
CA VAL A 32 -2.99 14.40 4.39
C VAL A 32 -3.15 13.97 2.93
N THR A 33 -4.14 13.14 2.61
CA THR A 33 -4.33 12.62 1.25
C THR A 33 -4.70 13.70 0.23
N ARG A 34 -5.50 14.71 0.62
CA ARG A 34 -5.79 15.85 -0.25
C ARG A 34 -4.54 16.66 -0.54
N ARG A 35 -3.80 17.02 0.51
CA ARG A 35 -2.54 17.77 0.37
C ARG A 35 -1.56 17.07 -0.59
N LEU A 36 -1.36 15.77 -0.42
CA LEU A 36 -0.46 14.99 -1.27
C LEU A 36 -0.97 14.86 -2.70
N ALA A 37 -2.27 14.61 -2.90
CA ALA A 37 -2.87 14.56 -4.24
C ALA A 37 -2.77 15.91 -4.97
N ASP A 38 -2.97 17.02 -4.26
CA ASP A 38 -2.86 18.36 -4.82
C ASP A 38 -1.41 18.73 -5.16
N ALA A 39 -0.46 18.37 -4.29
CA ALA A 39 0.96 18.54 -4.54
C ALA A 39 1.40 17.77 -5.80
N ARG A 40 0.98 16.50 -5.94
CA ARG A 40 1.20 15.70 -7.13
C ARG A 40 0.65 16.39 -8.39
N ARG A 41 -0.61 16.84 -8.38
CA ARG A 41 -1.22 17.49 -9.54
C ARG A 41 -0.43 18.74 -9.97
N ARG A 42 -0.04 19.59 -9.03
CA ARG A 42 0.78 20.78 -9.31
C ARG A 42 2.14 20.41 -9.88
N ALA A 43 2.81 19.42 -9.32
CA ALA A 43 4.12 18.96 -9.76
C ALA A 43 4.09 18.44 -11.20
N TYR A 44 3.13 17.57 -11.54
CA TYR A 44 2.96 17.09 -12.92
C TYR A 44 2.61 18.21 -13.90
N ALA A 45 1.77 19.15 -13.52
CA ALA A 45 1.41 20.31 -14.37
C ALA A 45 2.58 21.26 -14.61
N SER A 46 3.47 21.43 -13.64
CA SER A 46 4.63 22.33 -13.72
C SER A 46 5.90 21.67 -14.29
N TYR A 47 5.85 20.37 -14.64
CA TYR A 47 7.02 19.65 -15.14
C TYR A 47 6.70 18.94 -16.46
N PRO A 48 6.97 19.60 -17.63
CA PRO A 48 6.59 19.07 -18.94
C PRO A 48 7.16 17.67 -19.25
N ALA A 49 8.39 17.38 -18.78
CA ALA A 49 9.02 16.07 -18.99
C ALA A 49 8.38 14.94 -18.15
N SER A 50 7.50 15.25 -17.20
CA SER A 50 6.93 14.27 -16.26
C SER A 50 6.21 13.11 -16.95
N GLN A 51 5.49 13.37 -18.05
CA GLN A 51 4.77 12.32 -18.78
C GLN A 51 5.71 11.42 -19.57
N VAL A 52 6.75 11.97 -20.19
CA VAL A 52 7.77 11.18 -20.90
C VAL A 52 8.50 10.25 -19.94
N LEU A 53 8.92 10.78 -18.80
CA LEU A 53 9.58 10.01 -17.74
C LEU A 53 8.63 8.96 -17.13
N ARG A 54 7.36 9.27 -16.98
CA ARG A 54 6.36 8.31 -16.53
C ARG A 54 6.26 7.10 -17.47
N VAL A 55 6.14 7.35 -18.77
CA VAL A 55 6.08 6.29 -19.79
C VAL A 55 7.36 5.47 -19.79
N ALA A 56 8.52 6.12 -19.83
CA ALA A 56 9.83 5.45 -19.82
C ALA A 56 10.04 4.59 -18.56
N GLY A 57 9.72 5.13 -17.39
CA GLY A 57 9.84 4.41 -16.12
C GLY A 57 8.87 3.22 -15.98
N ARG A 58 7.62 3.37 -16.48
CA ARG A 58 6.66 2.28 -16.58
C ARG A 58 7.20 1.15 -17.45
N ASP A 59 7.69 1.50 -18.64
CA ASP A 59 8.17 0.52 -19.61
C ASP A 59 9.45 -0.17 -19.11
N ALA A 60 10.35 0.55 -18.44
CA ALA A 60 11.51 -0.02 -17.75
C ALA A 60 11.08 -1.07 -16.70
N LYS A 61 10.12 -0.74 -15.83
CA LYS A 61 9.60 -1.68 -14.83
C LYS A 61 8.92 -2.90 -15.46
N ARG A 62 8.16 -2.73 -16.53
CA ARG A 62 7.51 -3.85 -17.24
C ARG A 62 8.54 -4.79 -17.86
N ARG A 63 9.59 -4.24 -18.52
CA ARG A 63 10.69 -5.07 -19.05
C ARG A 63 11.41 -5.84 -17.95
N ALA A 64 11.69 -5.18 -16.82
CA ALA A 64 12.37 -5.82 -15.71
C ALA A 64 11.54 -6.96 -15.09
N VAL A 65 10.22 -6.78 -14.89
CA VAL A 65 9.33 -7.84 -14.42
C VAL A 65 9.30 -9.02 -15.38
N ALA A 66 9.22 -8.77 -16.70
CA ALA A 66 9.21 -9.83 -17.71
C ALA A 66 10.54 -10.63 -17.79
N ARG A 67 11.63 -10.10 -17.24
CA ARG A 67 12.97 -10.69 -17.23
C ARG A 67 13.53 -10.86 -15.82
N VAL A 68 12.65 -10.98 -14.82
CA VAL A 68 13.08 -10.92 -13.42
C VAL A 68 14.14 -11.95 -13.06
N GLU A 69 13.98 -13.23 -13.49
CA GLU A 69 14.92 -14.28 -13.13
C GLU A 69 16.35 -14.05 -13.65
N PRO A 70 16.59 -13.82 -14.97
CA PRO A 70 17.94 -13.52 -15.43
C PRO A 70 18.52 -12.23 -14.82
N LEU A 71 17.69 -11.22 -14.54
CA LEU A 71 18.15 -10.01 -13.87
C LEU A 71 18.54 -10.24 -12.41
N LEU A 72 17.88 -11.16 -11.71
CA LEU A 72 18.25 -11.52 -10.34
C LEU A 72 19.57 -12.29 -10.32
N ASP A 73 19.84 -13.16 -11.30
CA ASP A 73 21.11 -13.85 -11.41
C ASP A 73 22.27 -12.88 -11.68
N GLU A 74 22.08 -11.94 -12.63
CA GLU A 74 23.05 -10.90 -12.90
C GLU A 74 23.30 -10.00 -11.69
N LEU A 75 22.24 -9.56 -11.02
CA LEU A 75 22.31 -8.75 -9.80
C LEU A 75 23.10 -9.46 -8.70
N ARG A 76 22.81 -10.76 -8.47
CA ARG A 76 23.54 -11.58 -7.49
C ARG A 76 25.04 -11.59 -7.78
N ASP A 77 25.40 -11.88 -9.04
CA ASP A 77 26.80 -12.03 -9.44
C ASP A 77 27.55 -10.69 -9.33
N ARG A 78 26.92 -9.58 -9.70
CA ARG A 78 27.49 -8.22 -9.56
C ARG A 78 27.64 -7.80 -8.10
N LEU A 79 26.62 -8.02 -7.28
CA LEU A 79 26.68 -7.73 -5.83
C LEU A 79 27.77 -8.57 -5.14
N ALA A 80 27.88 -9.86 -5.49
CA ALA A 80 28.94 -10.73 -4.96
C ALA A 80 30.34 -10.27 -5.38
N ALA A 81 30.50 -9.87 -6.63
CA ALA A 81 31.76 -9.27 -7.14
C ALA A 81 32.11 -7.97 -6.41
N ASN A 82 31.13 -7.20 -5.99
CA ASN A 82 31.29 -5.98 -5.19
C ASN A 82 31.50 -6.26 -3.68
N GLY A 83 31.58 -7.53 -3.25
CA GLY A 83 31.86 -7.93 -1.87
C GLY A 83 30.62 -8.10 -0.98
N ALA A 84 29.42 -8.01 -1.52
CA ALA A 84 28.17 -8.29 -0.77
C ALA A 84 27.88 -9.79 -0.68
N ARG A 85 27.21 -10.21 0.39
CA ARG A 85 26.64 -11.56 0.50
C ARG A 85 25.18 -11.53 0.08
N VAL A 86 24.84 -12.30 -0.96
CA VAL A 86 23.49 -12.33 -1.53
C VAL A 86 22.78 -13.60 -1.14
N ILE A 87 21.55 -13.49 -0.63
CA ILE A 87 20.72 -14.58 -0.16
C ILE A 87 19.34 -14.46 -0.82
N PHE A 88 18.85 -15.55 -1.41
CA PHE A 88 17.47 -15.67 -1.82
C PHE A 88 16.64 -16.22 -0.65
N ALA A 89 15.51 -15.61 -0.37
CA ALA A 89 14.60 -16.01 0.70
C ALA A 89 13.17 -16.16 0.18
N GLU A 90 12.57 -17.31 0.46
CA GLU A 90 11.19 -17.61 0.05
C GLU A 90 10.15 -16.87 0.89
N GLY A 91 10.47 -16.51 2.14
CA GLY A 91 9.49 -15.83 2.99
C GLY A 91 9.99 -15.39 4.37
N PRO A 92 9.03 -15.04 5.25
CA PRO A 92 9.33 -14.38 6.53
C PRO A 92 10.25 -15.17 7.45
N LYS A 93 10.11 -16.51 7.46
CA LYS A 93 10.90 -17.36 8.35
C LYS A 93 12.37 -17.32 7.98
N GLU A 94 12.69 -17.52 6.70
CA GLU A 94 14.07 -17.55 6.21
C GLU A 94 14.77 -16.21 6.41
N VAL A 95 14.07 -15.11 6.16
CA VAL A 95 14.59 -13.76 6.42
C VAL A 95 14.91 -13.56 7.90
N ALA A 96 14.00 -13.92 8.79
CA ALA A 96 14.20 -13.77 10.22
C ALA A 96 15.33 -14.68 10.73
N ASP A 97 15.34 -15.96 10.33
CA ASP A 97 16.38 -16.94 10.72
C ASP A 97 17.77 -16.47 10.27
N TYR A 98 17.88 -15.91 9.07
CA TYR A 98 19.14 -15.37 8.58
C TYR A 98 19.65 -14.22 9.44
N VAL A 99 18.80 -13.22 9.71
CA VAL A 99 19.18 -12.04 10.54
C VAL A 99 19.53 -12.46 11.97
N VAL A 100 18.75 -13.36 12.58
CA VAL A 100 19.02 -13.89 13.92
C VAL A 100 20.36 -14.66 13.97
N SER A 101 20.61 -15.51 12.97
CA SER A 101 21.88 -16.23 12.88
C SER A 101 23.08 -15.29 12.67
N LEU A 102 22.90 -14.25 11.86
CA LEU A 102 23.91 -13.21 11.65
C LEU A 102 24.17 -12.45 12.96
N ALA A 103 23.13 -12.03 13.68
CA ALA A 103 23.22 -11.37 14.95
C ALA A 103 23.98 -12.25 15.99
N ALA A 104 23.66 -13.53 16.06
CA ALA A 104 24.34 -14.47 16.95
C ALA A 104 25.84 -14.60 16.64
N ARG A 105 26.22 -14.70 15.38
CA ARG A 105 27.63 -14.78 14.94
C ARG A 105 28.44 -13.51 15.28
N ARG A 106 27.76 -12.33 15.25
CA ARG A 106 28.40 -11.03 15.52
C ARG A 106 28.28 -10.60 16.98
N GLY A 107 27.56 -11.34 17.83
CA GLY A 107 27.24 -10.91 19.19
C GLY A 107 26.32 -9.70 19.25
N ALA A 108 25.60 -9.42 18.16
CA ALA A 108 24.76 -8.25 17.99
C ALA A 108 23.47 -8.35 18.83
N LYS A 109 23.06 -7.23 19.41
CA LYS A 109 21.83 -7.12 20.22
C LYS A 109 20.92 -5.99 19.77
N ARG A 110 21.47 -4.95 19.14
CA ARG A 110 20.76 -3.73 18.76
C ARG A 110 20.68 -3.60 17.25
N VAL A 111 19.46 -3.45 16.78
CA VAL A 111 19.14 -3.33 15.35
C VAL A 111 18.44 -1.99 15.12
N VAL A 112 18.95 -1.18 14.19
CA VAL A 112 18.23 -0.02 13.67
C VAL A 112 17.67 -0.35 12.31
N LYS A 113 16.44 0.10 12.03
CA LYS A 113 15.73 -0.22 10.79
C LYS A 113 15.20 1.06 10.13
N SER A 114 15.49 1.24 8.84
CA SER A 114 14.81 2.25 8.04
C SER A 114 13.45 1.73 7.56
N LYS A 115 12.56 2.65 7.22
CA LYS A 115 11.23 2.30 6.73
C LYS A 115 11.25 1.37 5.53
N SER A 116 10.59 0.22 5.68
CA SER A 116 10.43 -0.75 4.61
C SER A 116 9.09 -1.48 4.71
N MET A 117 8.23 -1.28 3.71
CA MET A 117 6.95 -2.00 3.66
C MET A 117 7.11 -3.51 3.53
N LEU A 118 8.22 -3.99 2.98
CA LEU A 118 8.50 -5.42 2.91
C LEU A 118 8.81 -5.99 4.30
N THR A 119 9.61 -5.29 5.11
CA THR A 119 9.89 -5.76 6.48
C THR A 119 8.61 -5.76 7.34
N GLU A 120 7.67 -4.84 7.09
CA GLU A 120 6.33 -4.88 7.66
C GLU A 120 5.52 -6.08 7.16
N GLU A 121 5.56 -6.37 5.85
CA GLU A 121 4.91 -7.56 5.26
C GLU A 121 5.39 -8.86 5.91
N LEU A 122 6.69 -8.94 6.21
CA LEU A 122 7.35 -10.09 6.83
C LEU A 122 7.16 -10.15 8.36
N ASP A 123 6.56 -9.14 8.97
CA ASP A 123 6.43 -9.00 10.43
C ASP A 123 7.79 -9.12 11.14
N LEU A 124 8.80 -8.47 10.57
CA LEU A 124 10.19 -8.69 10.95
C LEU A 124 10.48 -8.22 12.37
N ASN A 125 10.00 -7.03 12.76
CA ASN A 125 10.26 -6.47 14.10
C ASN A 125 9.86 -7.44 15.20
N ARG A 126 8.64 -8.00 15.12
CA ARG A 126 8.16 -8.96 16.10
C ARG A 126 8.99 -10.25 16.12
N ARG A 127 9.38 -10.74 14.94
CA ARG A 127 10.21 -11.96 14.84
C ARG A 127 11.59 -11.77 15.47
N LEU A 128 12.23 -10.63 15.24
CA LEU A 128 13.52 -10.31 15.80
C LEU A 128 13.42 -10.05 17.33
N ALA A 129 12.36 -9.38 17.77
CA ALA A 129 12.11 -9.16 19.20
C ALA A 129 11.90 -10.48 19.96
N VAL A 130 11.15 -11.45 19.39
CA VAL A 130 11.00 -12.80 19.96
C VAL A 130 12.34 -13.52 20.07
N ALA A 131 13.29 -13.26 19.18
CA ALA A 131 14.65 -13.77 19.22
C ALA A 131 15.58 -12.99 20.18
N GLY A 132 15.09 -11.98 20.90
CA GLY A 132 15.84 -11.22 21.88
C GLY A 132 16.63 -10.05 21.32
N LEU A 133 16.38 -9.62 20.08
CA LEU A 133 17.01 -8.45 19.48
C LEU A 133 16.17 -7.19 19.75
N ALA A 134 16.84 -6.12 20.17
CA ALA A 134 16.22 -4.81 20.32
C ALA A 134 16.18 -4.10 18.95
N VAL A 135 15.00 -3.95 18.38
CA VAL A 135 14.78 -3.33 17.07
C VAL A 135 14.22 -1.92 17.25
N ARG A 136 14.86 -0.94 16.61
CA ARG A 136 14.40 0.45 16.59
C ARG A 136 14.12 0.92 15.17
N ASP A 137 12.88 1.34 14.93
CA ASP A 137 12.48 2.02 13.71
C ASP A 137 12.96 3.47 13.73
N THR A 138 13.57 3.92 12.62
CA THR A 138 14.27 5.21 12.57
C THR A 138 13.59 6.27 11.71
N ASP A 139 12.59 5.89 10.90
CA ASP A 139 11.67 6.85 10.25
C ASP A 139 10.75 7.44 11.34
N LEU A 140 10.59 8.76 11.38
CA LEU A 140 9.80 9.42 12.43
C LEU A 140 8.38 8.86 12.52
N GLY A 141 7.74 8.62 11.40
CA GLY A 141 6.39 8.04 11.35
C GLY A 141 6.35 6.59 11.87
N GLU A 142 7.34 5.77 11.54
CA GLU A 142 7.45 4.39 12.05
C GLU A 142 7.86 4.36 13.52
N TYR A 143 8.72 5.27 13.98
CA TYR A 143 9.04 5.42 15.40
C TYR A 143 7.80 5.72 16.25
N ILE A 144 6.94 6.65 15.77
CA ILE A 144 5.66 6.95 16.42
C ILE A 144 4.77 5.70 16.47
N ILE A 145 4.64 4.98 15.36
CA ILE A 145 3.85 3.75 15.26
C ILE A 145 4.40 2.66 16.18
N GLN A 146 5.71 2.50 16.24
CA GLN A 146 6.37 1.54 17.14
C GLN A 146 6.09 1.85 18.63
N LEU A 147 6.12 3.13 19.03
CA LEU A 147 5.77 3.55 20.38
C LEU A 147 4.31 3.29 20.76
N LEU A 148 3.41 3.33 19.76
CA LEU A 148 1.97 3.04 19.91
C LEU A 148 1.64 1.54 19.84
N ASP A 149 2.60 0.68 19.51
CA ASP A 149 2.38 -0.74 19.17
C ASP A 149 1.31 -0.91 18.07
N GLU A 150 1.36 -0.04 17.07
CA GLU A 150 0.44 -0.03 15.93
C GLU A 150 1.15 -0.43 14.63
N HIS A 151 0.40 -0.48 13.53
CA HIS A 151 0.91 -0.70 12.18
C HIS A 151 0.80 0.57 11.34
N PRO A 152 1.68 0.74 10.33
CA PRO A 152 1.59 1.86 9.41
C PRO A 152 0.21 1.97 8.76
N SER A 153 -0.42 3.14 8.87
CA SER A 153 -1.73 3.39 8.24
C SER A 153 -1.63 3.88 6.79
N HIS A 154 -0.47 4.40 6.39
CA HIS A 154 -0.21 4.91 5.05
C HIS A 154 1.22 4.59 4.61
N ILE A 155 1.39 4.19 3.35
CA ILE A 155 2.68 3.73 2.81
C ILE A 155 3.81 4.78 2.86
N LEU A 156 3.49 6.08 2.75
CA LEU A 156 4.47 7.18 2.79
C LEU A 156 4.50 7.89 4.15
N ALA A 157 3.37 7.94 4.83
CA ALA A 157 3.22 8.64 6.11
C ALA A 157 2.61 7.67 7.13
N PRO A 158 3.40 6.80 7.76
CA PRO A 158 2.92 5.74 8.63
C PRO A 158 1.92 6.20 9.69
N ALA A 159 2.20 7.33 10.35
CA ALA A 159 1.38 7.94 11.39
C ALA A 159 0.32 8.94 10.87
N ALA A 160 -0.09 8.87 9.58
CA ALA A 160 -1.04 9.82 8.97
C ALA A 160 -2.42 9.90 9.65
N HIS A 161 -2.77 8.94 10.47
CA HIS A 161 -4.02 8.87 11.23
C HIS A 161 -3.93 9.63 12.57
N ARG A 162 -2.73 10.04 13.00
CA ARG A 162 -2.47 10.79 14.25
C ARG A 162 -2.31 12.28 13.97
N ASN A 163 -2.69 13.11 14.94
CA ASN A 163 -2.41 14.54 14.93
C ASN A 163 -1.25 14.91 15.87
N ARG A 164 -0.82 16.17 15.85
CA ARG A 164 0.33 16.66 16.64
C ARG A 164 0.09 16.55 18.15
N GLN A 165 -1.14 16.81 18.61
CA GLN A 165 -1.53 16.73 20.01
C GLN A 165 -1.41 15.28 20.53
N GLU A 166 -1.88 14.30 19.75
CA GLU A 166 -1.74 12.88 20.09
C GLU A 166 -0.26 12.45 20.13
N ILE A 167 0.56 12.95 19.19
CA ILE A 167 2.01 12.67 19.14
C ILE A 167 2.72 13.32 20.33
N HIS A 168 2.35 14.56 20.69
CA HIS A 168 2.91 15.24 21.86
C HIS A 168 2.62 14.47 23.15
N ALA A 169 1.39 14.04 23.37
CA ALA A 169 1.00 13.23 24.53
C ALA A 169 1.80 11.91 24.60
N LEU A 170 1.95 11.22 23.47
CA LEU A 170 2.75 9.99 23.36
C LEU A 170 4.22 10.22 23.73
N PHE A 171 4.81 11.32 23.26
CA PHE A 171 6.21 11.63 23.52
C PHE A 171 6.43 12.08 24.98
N GLN A 172 5.47 12.74 25.59
CA GLN A 172 5.50 13.05 27.02
C GLN A 172 5.48 11.77 27.86
N GLU A 173 4.55 10.85 27.59
CA GLU A 173 4.48 9.56 28.27
C GLU A 173 5.78 8.73 28.07
N THR A 174 6.33 8.76 26.87
CA THR A 174 7.60 8.10 26.56
C THR A 174 8.75 8.72 27.36
N ALA A 175 8.81 10.04 27.42
CA ALA A 175 9.84 10.76 28.18
C ALA A 175 9.77 10.46 29.66
N GLU A 176 8.58 10.45 30.26
CA GLU A 176 8.36 10.07 31.67
C GLU A 176 8.82 8.63 31.97
N ARG A 177 8.44 7.68 31.09
CA ARG A 177 8.85 6.27 31.22
C ARG A 177 10.37 6.08 31.15
N GLU A 178 11.05 6.88 30.32
CA GLU A 178 12.49 6.79 30.08
C GLU A 178 13.31 7.73 31.03
N GLY A 179 12.66 8.56 31.83
CA GLY A 179 13.33 9.49 32.75
C GLY A 179 14.08 10.61 32.04
N VAL A 180 13.62 11.07 30.86
CA VAL A 180 14.24 12.12 30.05
C VAL A 180 13.30 13.32 29.88
N PRO A 181 13.82 14.52 29.53
CA PRO A 181 12.95 15.67 29.24
C PRO A 181 12.04 15.40 28.02
N GLY A 182 10.74 15.67 28.16
CA GLY A 182 9.77 15.59 27.07
C GLY A 182 9.80 16.81 26.14
N PRO A 183 9.07 16.77 25.02
CA PRO A 183 8.94 17.92 24.13
C PRO A 183 8.19 19.08 24.79
N THR A 184 8.65 20.32 24.57
CA THR A 184 8.13 21.51 25.26
C THR A 184 6.77 22.00 24.73
N SER A 185 6.37 21.57 23.54
CA SER A 185 5.07 21.86 22.91
C SER A 185 4.73 20.86 21.82
N ASP A 186 3.49 20.93 21.29
CA ASP A 186 3.05 20.14 20.15
C ASP A 186 3.47 20.72 18.78
N ASP A 187 4.37 21.70 18.76
CA ASP A 187 4.95 22.22 17.53
C ASP A 187 5.91 21.21 16.89
N VAL A 188 6.06 21.31 15.57
CA VAL A 188 6.88 20.37 14.77
C VAL A 188 8.34 20.36 15.26
N GLY A 189 8.91 21.53 15.59
CA GLY A 189 10.30 21.63 16.03
C GLY A 189 10.61 20.83 17.31
N PRO A 190 9.93 21.11 18.43
CA PRO A 190 10.10 20.34 19.69
C PRO A 190 9.85 18.85 19.55
N LEU A 191 8.79 18.43 18.82
CA LEU A 191 8.49 17.02 18.57
C LEU A 191 9.62 16.33 17.80
N THR A 192 10.11 16.98 16.72
CA THR A 192 11.20 16.45 15.91
C THR A 192 12.52 16.40 16.71
N ALA A 193 12.80 17.42 17.52
CA ALA A 193 13.98 17.48 18.36
C ALA A 193 14.01 16.33 19.38
N PHE A 194 12.89 16.04 20.02
CA PHE A 194 12.76 14.91 20.94
C PHE A 194 13.07 13.58 20.24
N ALA A 195 12.40 13.28 19.13
CA ALA A 195 12.65 12.05 18.38
C ALA A 195 14.11 11.94 17.90
N ARG A 196 14.68 13.05 17.40
CA ARG A 196 16.08 13.12 16.97
C ARG A 196 17.06 12.78 18.11
N GLN A 197 16.82 13.31 19.30
CA GLN A 197 17.67 13.04 20.46
C GLN A 197 17.61 11.57 20.86
N ARG A 198 16.40 10.98 20.90
CA ARG A 198 16.22 9.58 21.25
C ARG A 198 16.84 8.63 20.23
N LEU A 199 16.57 8.84 18.97
CA LEU A 199 17.09 7.99 17.88
C LEU A 199 18.61 8.11 17.71
N ARG A 200 19.23 9.25 18.10
CA ARG A 200 20.67 9.41 18.00
C ARG A 200 21.43 8.34 18.80
N GLU A 201 20.99 8.03 20.00
CA GLU A 201 21.61 7.01 20.85
C GLU A 201 21.48 5.61 20.22
N ASP A 202 20.30 5.32 19.65
CA ASP A 202 20.05 4.05 18.97
C ASP A 202 20.95 3.90 17.73
N PHE A 203 21.13 4.95 16.91
CA PHE A 203 22.03 4.94 15.76
C PHE A 203 23.48 4.67 16.13
N LEU A 204 23.98 5.34 17.18
CA LEU A 204 25.37 5.21 17.60
C LEU A 204 25.70 3.88 18.27
N ALA A 205 24.69 3.22 18.84
CA ALA A 205 24.85 1.96 19.55
C ALA A 205 24.39 0.74 18.72
N ALA A 206 24.04 0.93 17.46
CA ALA A 206 23.53 -0.12 16.59
C ALA A 206 24.63 -1.09 16.14
N ASP A 207 24.36 -2.39 16.27
CA ASP A 207 25.22 -3.47 15.76
C ASP A 207 24.91 -3.81 14.31
N ILE A 208 23.60 -3.74 13.95
CA ILE A 208 23.09 -4.08 12.62
C ILE A 208 22.16 -2.97 12.14
N GLY A 209 22.35 -2.50 10.91
CA GLY A 209 21.41 -1.65 10.19
C GLY A 209 20.61 -2.45 9.18
N ILE A 210 19.27 -2.32 9.20
CA ILE A 210 18.40 -2.98 8.21
C ILE A 210 17.72 -1.92 7.34
N THR A 211 17.89 -2.03 6.02
CA THR A 211 17.15 -1.21 5.05
C THR A 211 16.31 -2.06 4.11
N GLY A 212 15.35 -1.44 3.46
CA GLY A 212 14.79 -1.96 2.22
C GLY A 212 15.64 -1.53 1.01
N ALA A 213 15.07 -1.67 -0.19
CA ALA A 213 15.55 -1.00 -1.39
C ALA A 213 14.37 -0.45 -2.19
N ASN A 214 14.52 0.76 -2.73
CA ASN A 214 13.56 1.30 -3.68
C ASN A 214 13.75 0.64 -5.06
N PHE A 215 15.01 0.49 -5.47
CA PHE A 215 15.39 -0.20 -6.70
C PHE A 215 16.72 -0.95 -6.51
N LEU A 216 16.94 -1.94 -7.38
CA LEU A 216 18.18 -2.71 -7.49
C LEU A 216 18.59 -2.72 -8.96
N VAL A 217 19.80 -2.26 -9.30
CA VAL A 217 20.28 -2.19 -10.69
C VAL A 217 21.16 -3.40 -10.99
N ALA A 218 20.69 -4.30 -11.86
CA ALA A 218 21.39 -5.55 -12.17
C ALA A 218 22.74 -5.32 -12.85
N GLU A 219 22.79 -4.41 -13.83
CA GLU A 219 24.00 -4.06 -14.60
C GLU A 219 25.23 -3.82 -13.72
N THR A 220 25.06 -3.23 -12.54
CA THR A 220 26.18 -2.81 -11.67
C THR A 220 26.16 -3.40 -10.26
N GLY A 221 25.11 -4.12 -9.89
CA GLY A 221 24.93 -4.55 -8.50
C GLY A 221 24.70 -3.39 -7.55
N THR A 222 23.93 -2.38 -7.94
CA THR A 222 23.70 -1.19 -7.14
C THR A 222 22.35 -1.22 -6.45
N ILE A 223 22.37 -0.97 -5.13
CA ILE A 223 21.18 -0.81 -4.29
C ILE A 223 20.86 0.69 -4.22
N VAL A 224 19.60 1.04 -4.45
CA VAL A 224 19.13 2.42 -4.47
C VAL A 224 18.15 2.67 -3.32
N LEU A 225 18.49 3.61 -2.44
CA LEU A 225 17.65 4.11 -1.37
C LEU A 225 17.17 5.53 -1.72
N VAL A 226 15.87 5.79 -1.51
CA VAL A 226 15.25 7.09 -1.77
C VAL A 226 14.51 7.53 -0.51
N THR A 227 14.96 8.60 0.12
CA THR A 227 14.39 9.10 1.37
C THR A 227 14.39 10.63 1.45
N ASN A 228 13.54 11.19 2.31
CA ASN A 228 13.51 12.62 2.61
C ASN A 228 14.09 12.94 4.00
N GLU A 229 14.36 11.95 4.84
CA GLU A 229 14.75 12.15 6.23
C GLU A 229 16.23 11.93 6.51
N GLY A 230 16.97 11.28 5.60
CA GLY A 230 18.37 10.91 5.79
C GLY A 230 18.59 9.77 6.80
N ASN A 231 17.55 9.26 7.43
CA ASN A 231 17.61 8.16 8.38
C ASN A 231 18.12 6.86 7.74
N ALA A 232 17.70 6.56 6.50
CA ALA A 232 18.14 5.37 5.79
C ALA A 232 19.65 5.39 5.50
N ASP A 233 20.23 6.58 5.26
CA ASP A 233 21.67 6.74 5.05
C ASP A 233 22.44 6.43 6.34
N MET A 234 21.96 6.90 7.49
CA MET A 234 22.56 6.57 8.79
C MET A 234 22.43 5.09 9.14
N VAL A 235 21.27 4.46 8.87
CA VAL A 235 21.08 3.02 9.04
C VAL A 235 22.04 2.21 8.16
N ALA A 236 22.30 2.66 6.94
CA ALA A 236 23.15 1.96 5.99
C ALA A 236 24.65 2.14 6.26
N SER A 237 25.07 3.22 6.95
CA SER A 237 26.48 3.63 7.05
C SER A 237 27.07 3.55 8.45
N LEU A 238 26.29 3.74 9.52
CA LEU A 238 26.83 3.77 10.90
C LEU A 238 27.06 2.38 11.49
N PRO A 239 26.14 1.41 11.40
CA PRO A 239 26.38 0.08 11.93
C PRO A 239 27.45 -0.69 11.19
N PRO A 240 28.24 -1.54 11.84
CA PRO A 240 29.27 -2.36 11.19
C PRO A 240 28.71 -3.39 10.21
N VAL A 241 27.45 -3.75 10.34
CA VAL A 241 26.76 -4.71 9.47
C VAL A 241 25.53 -4.03 8.85
N HIS A 242 25.44 -4.01 7.53
CA HIS A 242 24.28 -3.56 6.81
C HIS A 242 23.56 -4.73 6.14
N VAL A 243 22.25 -4.86 6.42
CA VAL A 243 21.36 -5.88 5.83
C VAL A 243 20.30 -5.18 4.97
N VAL A 244 20.27 -5.46 3.68
CA VAL A 244 19.26 -4.98 2.75
C VAL A 244 18.23 -6.08 2.54
N ILE A 245 16.95 -5.79 2.78
CA ILE A 245 15.84 -6.73 2.57
C ILE A 245 14.94 -6.17 1.46
N ALA A 246 15.02 -6.74 0.27
CA ALA A 246 14.35 -6.24 -0.91
C ALA A 246 13.52 -7.32 -1.61
N GLY A 247 12.32 -6.97 -2.08
CA GLY A 247 11.52 -7.85 -2.92
C GLY A 247 12.15 -8.02 -4.30
N ILE A 248 12.04 -9.20 -4.87
CA ILE A 248 12.51 -9.49 -6.23
C ILE A 248 11.93 -8.54 -7.28
N ASP A 249 10.77 -7.95 -7.00
CA ASP A 249 10.09 -6.95 -7.82
C ASP A 249 10.84 -5.60 -7.90
N LYS A 250 11.92 -5.38 -7.13
CA LYS A 250 12.69 -4.12 -7.11
C LYS A 250 13.78 -4.04 -8.15
N VAL A 251 14.09 -5.14 -8.83
CA VAL A 251 15.14 -5.16 -9.85
C VAL A 251 14.79 -4.29 -11.06
N LEU A 252 15.83 -3.65 -11.59
CA LEU A 252 15.89 -2.94 -12.86
C LEU A 252 17.08 -3.48 -13.67
N ASP A 253 17.02 -3.38 -14.98
CA ASP A 253 18.09 -3.86 -15.85
C ASP A 253 19.31 -2.93 -15.77
N THR A 254 19.15 -1.66 -16.17
CA THR A 254 20.25 -0.72 -16.43
C THR A 254 20.15 0.58 -15.63
N TRP A 255 21.23 1.35 -15.63
CA TRP A 255 21.24 2.74 -15.15
C TRP A 255 20.28 3.65 -15.91
N ALA A 256 20.09 3.43 -17.19
CA ALA A 256 19.13 4.19 -18.00
C ALA A 256 17.70 3.94 -17.51
N ASP A 257 17.36 2.70 -17.13
CA ASP A 257 16.08 2.35 -16.53
C ASP A 257 15.89 3.00 -15.15
N LEU A 258 16.95 3.04 -14.33
CA LEU A 258 16.94 3.77 -13.07
C LEU A 258 16.67 5.27 -13.28
N ALA A 259 17.39 5.90 -14.22
CA ALA A 259 17.22 7.33 -14.53
C ALA A 259 15.78 7.66 -14.97
N ALA A 260 15.12 6.75 -15.68
CA ALA A 260 13.74 6.90 -16.10
C ALA A 260 12.72 6.80 -14.94
N VAL A 261 12.98 5.96 -13.92
CA VAL A 261 12.01 5.65 -12.87
C VAL A 261 12.24 6.39 -11.56
N ILE A 262 13.46 6.84 -11.27
CA ILE A 262 13.86 7.34 -9.94
C ILE A 262 13.10 8.58 -9.47
N GLN A 263 12.62 9.40 -10.39
CA GLN A 263 11.81 10.58 -10.06
C GLN A 263 10.36 10.23 -9.70
N GLN A 264 9.86 9.08 -10.14
CA GLN A 264 8.44 8.74 -10.03
C GLN A 264 7.95 8.55 -8.58
N PRO A 265 8.71 7.98 -7.63
CA PRO A 265 8.27 7.87 -6.24
C PRO A 265 7.98 9.24 -5.60
N ALA A 266 8.90 10.18 -5.70
CA ALA A 266 8.76 11.52 -5.12
C ALA A 266 7.71 12.35 -5.86
N LEU A 267 7.73 12.36 -7.19
CA LEU A 267 6.81 13.12 -8.03
C LEU A 267 5.36 12.68 -7.82
N SER A 268 5.13 11.37 -7.80
CA SER A 268 3.79 10.79 -7.67
C SER A 268 3.28 10.75 -6.24
N GLY A 269 4.17 10.56 -5.26
CA GLY A 269 3.81 10.41 -3.86
C GLY A 269 3.61 11.72 -3.12
N VAL A 270 4.56 12.64 -3.26
CA VAL A 270 4.64 13.89 -2.47
C VAL A 270 4.70 15.16 -3.31
N GLY A 271 4.77 15.04 -4.63
CA GLY A 271 4.83 16.19 -5.55
C GLY A 271 6.19 16.89 -5.57
N GLN A 272 7.27 16.18 -5.31
CA GLN A 272 8.65 16.65 -5.44
C GLN A 272 9.28 16.06 -6.70
N ARG A 273 10.15 16.79 -7.38
CA ARG A 273 10.87 16.28 -8.57
C ARG A 273 11.85 15.16 -8.22
N LEU A 274 12.52 15.29 -7.09
CA LEU A 274 13.40 14.27 -6.49
C LEU A 274 13.21 14.29 -4.97
N SER A 275 13.53 13.19 -4.31
CA SER A 275 13.67 13.14 -2.86
C SER A 275 14.89 13.90 -2.40
N ALA A 276 14.96 14.26 -1.12
CA ALA A 276 16.09 14.98 -0.55
C ALA A 276 17.40 14.17 -0.65
N TYR A 277 17.30 12.85 -0.46
CA TYR A 277 18.45 11.94 -0.52
C TYR A 277 18.16 10.80 -1.50
N THR A 278 19.16 10.47 -2.30
CA THR A 278 19.20 9.29 -3.15
C THR A 278 20.56 8.66 -2.97
N THR A 279 20.60 7.55 -2.25
CA THR A 279 21.84 6.87 -1.87
C THR A 279 22.02 5.62 -2.72
N LEU A 280 23.24 5.48 -3.26
CA LEU A 280 23.63 4.39 -4.14
C LEU A 280 24.70 3.56 -3.42
N ILE A 281 24.41 2.29 -3.17
CA ILE A 281 25.26 1.37 -2.42
C ILE A 281 25.61 0.20 -3.32
N SER A 282 26.91 -0.04 -3.55
CA SER A 282 27.35 -1.16 -4.39
C SER A 282 28.05 -2.26 -3.61
N GLY A 283 28.58 -1.98 -2.43
CA GLY A 283 29.32 -2.96 -1.63
C GLY A 283 29.53 -2.50 -0.18
N PRO A 284 30.21 -3.30 0.65
CA PRO A 284 30.70 -2.90 1.95
C PRO A 284 31.81 -1.87 1.81
N ARG A 285 32.28 -1.29 2.90
CA ARG A 285 33.42 -0.34 2.89
C ARG A 285 34.65 -0.95 2.26
N ALA A 286 35.39 -0.13 1.52
CA ALA A 286 36.68 -0.53 0.97
C ALA A 286 37.72 -0.80 2.09
N ALA A 287 38.65 -1.68 1.86
CA ALA A 287 39.73 -1.95 2.79
C ALA A 287 40.50 -0.65 3.13
N GLY A 288 40.63 -0.37 4.43
CA GLY A 288 41.30 0.86 4.93
C GLY A 288 40.39 2.08 5.02
N SER A 289 39.14 2.02 4.57
CA SER A 289 38.14 3.09 4.79
C SER A 289 37.67 3.08 6.24
N PRO A 290 37.62 4.23 6.92
CA PRO A 290 37.06 4.31 8.26
C PRO A 290 35.51 4.33 8.27
N GLU A 291 34.87 4.61 7.14
CA GLU A 291 33.42 4.85 7.01
C GLU A 291 32.71 3.72 6.27
N GLY A 292 31.48 3.45 6.67
CA GLY A 292 30.60 2.46 6.08
C GLY A 292 30.65 1.10 6.77
N PRO A 293 29.73 0.19 6.41
CA PRO A 293 29.62 -1.13 7.02
C PRO A 293 30.77 -2.05 6.60
N GLU A 294 31.21 -2.91 7.52
CA GLU A 294 32.19 -3.97 7.25
C GLU A 294 31.63 -5.08 6.39
N GLU A 295 30.37 -5.39 6.61
CA GLU A 295 29.66 -6.43 5.88
C GLU A 295 28.36 -5.87 5.27
N LEU A 296 28.10 -6.25 4.02
CA LEU A 296 26.86 -5.99 3.32
C LEU A 296 26.18 -7.30 2.97
N HIS A 297 24.95 -7.49 3.46
CA HIS A 297 24.12 -8.64 3.19
C HIS A 297 22.86 -8.22 2.44
N VAL A 298 22.53 -8.88 1.34
CA VAL A 298 21.38 -8.55 0.49
C VAL A 298 20.46 -9.76 0.44
N LEU A 299 19.27 -9.64 1.03
CA LEU A 299 18.23 -10.65 1.01
C LEU A 299 17.22 -10.30 -0.09
N LEU A 300 17.17 -11.11 -1.13
CA LEU A 300 16.21 -11.02 -2.24
C LEU A 300 15.02 -11.91 -1.91
N VAL A 301 13.88 -11.29 -1.66
CA VAL A 301 12.71 -11.96 -1.07
C VAL A 301 11.62 -12.17 -2.11
N ASP A 302 11.21 -13.42 -2.30
CA ASP A 302 10.06 -13.77 -3.15
C ASP A 302 8.72 -13.48 -2.46
N ASN A 303 8.46 -14.12 -1.37
CA ASN A 303 7.21 -14.06 -0.62
C ASN A 303 5.95 -14.15 -1.51
N GLY A 304 6.01 -15.00 -2.54
CA GLY A 304 4.91 -15.27 -3.47
C GLY A 304 4.84 -14.34 -4.68
N ARG A 305 5.88 -13.55 -4.97
CA ARG A 305 5.92 -12.66 -6.12
C ARG A 305 6.14 -13.41 -7.44
N ARG A 306 6.95 -14.46 -7.45
CA ARG A 306 7.24 -15.27 -8.65
C ARG A 306 5.98 -15.80 -9.30
N GLN A 307 4.98 -16.22 -8.51
CA GLN A 307 3.71 -16.71 -9.05
C GLN A 307 2.92 -15.68 -9.87
N LEU A 308 3.28 -14.40 -9.81
CA LEU A 308 2.61 -13.34 -10.55
C LEU A 308 3.34 -12.95 -11.84
N VAL A 309 4.60 -13.34 -12.03
CA VAL A 309 5.47 -12.87 -13.12
C VAL A 309 4.87 -13.12 -14.50
N ASP A 310 4.44 -14.37 -14.77
CA ASP A 310 3.89 -14.77 -16.07
C ASP A 310 2.35 -14.75 -16.11
N GLY A 311 1.73 -14.14 -15.11
CA GLY A 311 0.28 -14.15 -14.95
C GLY A 311 -0.41 -12.87 -15.41
N PRO A 312 -1.75 -12.85 -15.40
CA PRO A 312 -2.53 -11.67 -15.77
C PRO A 312 -2.42 -10.53 -14.75
N TYR A 313 -1.64 -10.69 -13.70
CA TYR A 313 -1.41 -9.73 -12.64
C TYR A 313 0.07 -9.28 -12.57
N ALA A 314 0.87 -9.58 -13.59
CA ALA A 314 2.30 -9.24 -13.60
C ALA A 314 2.56 -7.73 -13.45
N ASP A 315 1.66 -6.88 -13.94
CA ASP A 315 1.75 -5.43 -13.80
C ASP A 315 1.69 -4.95 -12.33
N VAL A 316 1.11 -5.74 -11.40
CA VAL A 316 1.12 -5.44 -9.96
C VAL A 316 2.54 -5.39 -9.41
N LEU A 317 3.46 -6.22 -9.92
CA LEU A 317 4.88 -6.24 -9.54
C LEU A 317 5.64 -5.00 -10.01
N THR A 318 5.09 -4.20 -10.93
CA THR A 318 5.67 -2.92 -11.32
C THR A 318 5.49 -1.82 -10.28
N CYS A 319 4.76 -2.08 -9.19
CA CYS A 319 4.45 -1.09 -8.16
C CYS A 319 5.72 -0.56 -7.47
N ILE A 320 5.95 0.75 -7.57
CA ILE A 320 7.08 1.47 -6.95
C ILE A 320 6.78 1.98 -5.54
N ARG A 321 5.66 1.60 -4.94
CA ARG A 321 5.24 1.97 -3.57
C ARG A 321 5.11 3.49 -3.33
N CYS A 322 4.78 4.27 -4.36
CA CYS A 322 4.68 5.73 -4.26
C CYS A 322 3.44 6.26 -3.51
N GLY A 323 2.46 5.43 -3.18
CA GLY A 323 1.27 5.83 -2.42
C GLY A 323 0.26 6.72 -3.16
N ALA A 324 0.48 7.06 -4.44
CA ALA A 324 -0.42 7.94 -5.20
C ALA A 324 -1.86 7.43 -5.25
N CYS A 325 -2.06 6.12 -5.37
CA CYS A 325 -3.38 5.50 -5.39
C CYS A 325 -4.14 5.64 -4.05
N TYR A 326 -3.43 5.67 -2.90
CA TYR A 326 -4.03 5.93 -1.58
C TYR A 326 -4.58 7.35 -1.52
N ASN A 327 -3.80 8.31 -2.00
CA ASN A 327 -4.09 9.74 -1.90
C ASN A 327 -5.33 10.17 -2.67
N VAL A 328 -5.75 9.40 -3.68
CA VAL A 328 -6.94 9.70 -4.50
C VAL A 328 -8.14 8.80 -4.20
N CYS A 329 -7.95 7.73 -3.42
CA CYS A 329 -9.00 6.74 -3.19
C CYS A 329 -10.11 7.26 -2.26
N PRO A 330 -11.39 7.29 -2.73
CA PRO A 330 -12.50 7.73 -1.90
C PRO A 330 -12.76 6.81 -0.71
N VAL A 331 -12.52 5.50 -0.85
CA VAL A 331 -12.69 4.52 0.23
C VAL A 331 -11.61 4.74 1.30
N TYR A 332 -10.34 4.77 0.91
CA TYR A 332 -9.24 4.99 1.84
C TYR A 332 -9.41 6.29 2.65
N ARG A 333 -9.90 7.37 2.02
CA ARG A 333 -10.20 8.65 2.70
C ARG A 333 -11.30 8.56 3.76
N GLN A 334 -12.10 7.51 3.75
CA GLN A 334 -13.16 7.30 4.75
C GLN A 334 -12.72 6.40 5.89
N VAL A 335 -11.98 5.33 5.60
CA VAL A 335 -11.71 4.28 6.58
C VAL A 335 -10.26 4.22 7.04
N GLY A 336 -9.33 4.94 6.37
CA GLY A 336 -7.89 4.87 6.66
C GLY A 336 -7.28 3.51 6.36
N GLY A 337 -6.00 3.32 6.75
CA GLY A 337 -5.25 2.11 6.42
C GLY A 337 -5.60 0.91 7.29
N HIS A 338 -5.78 1.11 8.58
CA HIS A 338 -5.99 0.02 9.55
C HIS A 338 -7.25 -0.80 9.25
N ALA A 339 -8.30 -0.16 8.72
CA ALA A 339 -9.53 -0.87 8.35
C ALA A 339 -9.33 -1.93 7.26
N TYR A 340 -8.26 -1.86 6.47
CA TYR A 340 -7.92 -2.91 5.49
C TYR A 340 -7.49 -4.22 6.15
N GLY A 341 -6.97 -4.18 7.38
CA GLY A 341 -6.54 -5.37 8.12
C GLY A 341 -5.30 -6.05 7.54
N SER A 342 -4.62 -5.42 6.58
CA SER A 342 -3.41 -5.92 5.91
C SER A 342 -2.29 -4.89 5.98
N THR A 343 -1.05 -5.33 5.78
CA THR A 343 0.12 -4.46 5.72
C THR A 343 -0.01 -3.40 4.62
N TYR A 344 -0.51 -3.81 3.46
CA TYR A 344 -0.78 -2.90 2.36
C TYR A 344 -2.25 -2.50 2.37
N ALA A 345 -2.51 -1.22 2.55
CA ALA A 345 -3.84 -0.65 2.44
C ALA A 345 -4.08 -0.04 1.04
N GLY A 346 -5.18 0.67 0.89
CA GLY A 346 -5.52 1.36 -0.35
C GLY A 346 -5.75 0.43 -1.55
N PRO A 347 -5.87 0.98 -2.76
CA PRO A 347 -6.19 0.19 -3.94
C PRO A 347 -5.16 -0.89 -4.28
N ILE A 348 -3.86 -0.57 -4.21
CA ILE A 348 -2.82 -1.58 -4.49
C ILE A 348 -2.84 -2.70 -3.45
N GLY A 349 -3.01 -2.39 -2.17
CA GLY A 349 -3.06 -3.39 -1.11
C GLY A 349 -4.26 -4.31 -1.21
N ALA A 350 -5.43 -3.76 -1.59
CA ALA A 350 -6.64 -4.57 -1.79
C ALA A 350 -6.58 -5.48 -3.03
N VAL A 351 -5.66 -5.24 -3.96
CA VAL A 351 -5.36 -6.12 -5.09
C VAL A 351 -4.22 -7.08 -4.77
N GLU A 352 -3.10 -6.58 -4.29
CA GLU A 352 -1.88 -7.36 -4.07
C GLU A 352 -2.00 -8.37 -2.90
N THR A 353 -2.63 -7.97 -1.80
CA THR A 353 -2.77 -8.84 -0.63
C THR A 353 -3.45 -10.18 -0.97
N PRO A 354 -4.63 -10.22 -1.63
CA PRO A 354 -5.24 -11.49 -2.01
C PRO A 354 -4.45 -12.26 -3.08
N LEU A 355 -3.64 -11.60 -3.90
CA LEU A 355 -2.78 -12.27 -4.87
C LEU A 355 -1.61 -12.98 -4.18
N LEU A 356 -1.00 -12.38 -3.18
CA LEU A 356 0.13 -12.93 -2.45
C LEU A 356 -0.29 -13.90 -1.33
N ALA A 357 -1.39 -13.62 -0.63
CA ALA A 357 -1.82 -14.38 0.56
C ALA A 357 -2.97 -15.35 0.30
N GLY A 358 -3.58 -15.28 -0.89
CA GLY A 358 -4.77 -16.07 -1.25
C GLY A 358 -6.09 -15.30 -1.03
N LEU A 359 -7.12 -15.70 -1.78
CA LEU A 359 -8.44 -15.05 -1.75
C LEU A 359 -9.22 -15.25 -0.43
N ASP A 360 -8.82 -16.21 0.39
CA ASP A 360 -9.43 -16.45 1.70
C ASP A 360 -8.85 -15.55 2.79
N PHE A 361 -7.67 -14.98 2.54
CA PHE A 361 -7.05 -14.03 3.44
C PHE A 361 -7.65 -12.64 3.23
N LEU A 362 -8.55 -12.22 4.10
CA LEU A 362 -9.27 -10.93 4.00
C LEU A 362 -10.12 -10.83 2.71
N PRO A 363 -11.13 -11.71 2.53
CA PRO A 363 -11.92 -11.80 1.30
C PRO A 363 -12.71 -10.52 0.97
N GLU A 364 -12.87 -9.62 1.94
CA GLU A 364 -13.52 -8.31 1.76
C GLU A 364 -12.67 -7.31 0.96
N LEU A 365 -11.35 -7.48 0.86
CA LEU A 365 -10.46 -6.51 0.19
C LEU A 365 -10.91 -6.22 -1.25
N PRO A 366 -11.08 -7.19 -2.14
CA PRO A 366 -11.56 -6.89 -3.49
C PRO A 366 -13.06 -6.56 -3.54
N LYS A 367 -13.88 -7.04 -2.57
CA LYS A 367 -15.33 -6.89 -2.59
C LYS A 367 -15.79 -5.51 -2.17
N SER A 368 -15.32 -5.07 -0.99
CA SER A 368 -15.90 -3.95 -0.24
C SER A 368 -15.08 -2.67 -0.32
N LEU A 369 -13.80 -2.77 -0.65
CA LEU A 369 -12.86 -1.66 -0.55
C LEU A 369 -12.58 -0.95 -1.89
N CYS A 370 -13.47 -1.10 -2.88
CA CYS A 370 -13.36 -0.41 -4.16
C CYS A 370 -14.72 -0.03 -4.75
N THR A 371 -14.84 1.24 -5.16
CA THR A 371 -16.02 1.82 -5.85
C THR A 371 -15.91 1.79 -7.38
N LEU A 372 -14.83 1.25 -7.95
CA LEU A 372 -14.52 1.23 -9.40
C LEU A 372 -14.52 2.62 -10.05
N CYS A 373 -14.11 3.66 -9.33
CA CYS A 373 -14.10 5.05 -9.84
C CYS A 373 -12.89 5.39 -10.72
N ASN A 374 -11.95 4.48 -10.95
CA ASN A 374 -10.71 4.61 -11.74
C ASN A 374 -9.68 5.65 -11.25
N ALA A 375 -9.95 6.45 -10.22
CA ALA A 375 -9.03 7.48 -9.77
C ALA A 375 -7.61 6.94 -9.43
N CYS A 376 -7.51 5.71 -8.93
CA CYS A 376 -6.23 5.07 -8.63
C CYS A 376 -5.45 4.65 -9.87
N VAL A 377 -6.12 4.27 -10.96
CA VAL A 377 -5.51 3.94 -12.26
C VAL A 377 -4.91 5.21 -12.88
N GLU A 378 -5.69 6.30 -12.94
CA GLU A 378 -5.23 7.60 -13.45
C GLU A 378 -4.05 8.16 -12.64
N ALA A 379 -4.04 7.92 -11.33
CA ALA A 379 -2.97 8.39 -10.47
C ALA A 379 -1.71 7.52 -10.54
N CYS A 380 -1.79 6.28 -11.01
CA CYS A 380 -0.67 5.34 -10.99
C CYS A 380 0.40 5.73 -12.02
N PRO A 381 1.67 5.99 -11.63
CA PRO A 381 2.72 6.28 -12.59
C PRO A 381 3.13 5.06 -13.42
N MET A 382 2.83 3.84 -12.94
CA MET A 382 3.16 2.58 -13.61
C MET A 382 1.99 2.03 -14.45
N ASP A 383 0.87 2.74 -14.53
CA ASP A 383 -0.34 2.33 -15.25
C ASP A 383 -0.83 0.91 -14.89
N ILE A 384 -0.80 0.58 -13.58
CA ILE A 384 -1.33 -0.71 -13.10
C ILE A 384 -2.86 -0.69 -13.26
N ALA A 385 -3.40 -1.74 -13.88
CA ALA A 385 -4.83 -1.86 -14.19
C ALA A 385 -5.68 -2.22 -12.96
N LEU A 386 -5.53 -1.46 -11.86
CA LEU A 386 -6.14 -1.77 -10.56
C LEU A 386 -7.65 -2.02 -10.62
N ALA A 387 -8.39 -1.24 -11.41
CA ALA A 387 -9.85 -1.41 -11.51
C ALA A 387 -10.22 -2.74 -12.19
N ASP A 388 -9.49 -3.14 -13.22
CA ASP A 388 -9.70 -4.41 -13.91
C ASP A 388 -9.32 -5.59 -13.02
N HIS A 389 -8.25 -5.44 -12.22
CA HIS A 389 -7.87 -6.43 -11.23
C HIS A 389 -8.94 -6.62 -10.15
N PHE A 390 -9.58 -5.54 -9.67
CA PHE A 390 -10.71 -5.66 -8.76
C PHE A 390 -11.86 -6.46 -9.37
N ILE A 391 -12.22 -6.19 -10.63
CA ILE A 391 -13.27 -6.93 -11.33
C ILE A 391 -12.88 -8.39 -11.48
N THR A 392 -11.66 -8.67 -11.87
CA THR A 392 -11.16 -10.05 -12.08
C THR A 392 -11.11 -10.83 -10.77
N LEU A 393 -10.62 -10.23 -9.67
CA LEU A 393 -10.60 -10.85 -8.36
C LEU A 393 -12.02 -11.15 -7.83
N ARG A 394 -12.98 -10.22 -8.02
CA ARG A 394 -14.40 -10.45 -7.71
C ARG A 394 -14.98 -11.61 -8.52
N ARG A 395 -14.68 -11.68 -9.82
CA ARG A 395 -15.10 -12.79 -10.68
C ARG A 395 -14.53 -14.13 -10.19
N ARG A 396 -13.25 -14.16 -9.82
CA ARG A 396 -12.62 -15.36 -9.25
C ARG A 396 -13.31 -15.80 -7.96
N GLN A 397 -13.59 -14.87 -7.03
CA GLN A 397 -14.29 -15.20 -5.79
C GLN A 397 -15.68 -15.80 -6.05
N VAL A 398 -16.43 -15.27 -7.00
CA VAL A 398 -17.74 -15.83 -7.40
C VAL A 398 -17.58 -17.19 -8.07
N GLY A 399 -16.63 -17.33 -9.00
CA GLY A 399 -16.35 -18.57 -9.74
C GLY A 399 -15.89 -19.72 -8.83
N GLU A 400 -15.07 -19.42 -7.83
CA GLU A 400 -14.59 -20.37 -6.83
C GLU A 400 -15.65 -20.66 -5.72
N GLY A 401 -16.88 -20.12 -5.85
CA GLY A 401 -17.98 -20.42 -4.93
C GLY A 401 -17.85 -19.76 -3.55
N ARG A 402 -16.97 -18.76 -3.38
CA ARG A 402 -16.66 -18.10 -2.10
C ARG A 402 -17.74 -17.11 -1.64
N GLU A 403 -18.84 -16.98 -2.39
CA GLU A 403 -19.98 -16.15 -2.03
C GLU A 403 -21.02 -16.89 -1.24
N ALA A 404 -21.67 -16.21 -0.28
CA ALA A 404 -22.80 -16.76 0.47
C ALA A 404 -23.93 -17.21 -0.47
N ALA A 405 -24.58 -18.33 -0.15
CA ALA A 405 -25.63 -18.91 -0.97
C ALA A 405 -26.77 -17.91 -1.26
N GLY A 406 -27.17 -17.11 -0.25
CA GLY A 406 -28.18 -16.06 -0.42
C GLY A 406 -27.78 -15.00 -1.44
N THR A 407 -26.51 -14.54 -1.40
CA THR A 407 -25.96 -13.57 -2.38
C THR A 407 -26.00 -14.14 -3.79
N ARG A 408 -25.55 -15.39 -3.97
CA ARG A 408 -25.60 -16.08 -5.27
C ARG A 408 -27.02 -16.20 -5.81
N LEU A 409 -27.98 -16.56 -4.97
CA LEU A 409 -29.38 -16.66 -5.37
C LEU A 409 -29.94 -15.30 -5.78
N THR A 410 -29.66 -14.27 -5.01
CA THR A 410 -30.11 -12.89 -5.29
C THR A 410 -29.59 -12.41 -6.66
N TYR A 411 -28.30 -12.58 -6.94
CA TYR A 411 -27.72 -12.17 -8.23
C TYR A 411 -28.24 -13.02 -9.39
N ARG A 412 -28.50 -14.32 -9.20
CA ARG A 412 -29.12 -15.16 -10.24
C ARG A 412 -30.56 -14.71 -10.54
N ALA A 413 -31.33 -14.40 -9.51
CA ALA A 413 -32.68 -13.88 -9.68
C ALA A 413 -32.67 -12.53 -10.41
N TRP A 414 -31.78 -11.63 -9.97
CA TRP A 414 -31.57 -10.33 -10.62
C TRP A 414 -31.16 -10.47 -12.09
N GLY A 415 -30.17 -11.34 -12.39
CA GLY A 415 -29.74 -11.59 -13.76
C GLY A 415 -30.86 -12.10 -14.67
N ARG A 416 -31.68 -13.05 -14.16
CA ARG A 416 -32.85 -13.54 -14.91
C ARG A 416 -33.89 -12.44 -15.16
N LEU A 417 -34.10 -11.59 -14.15
CA LEU A 417 -35.07 -10.49 -14.27
C LEU A 417 -34.64 -9.49 -15.36
N TRP A 418 -33.35 -9.16 -15.42
CA TRP A 418 -32.81 -8.17 -16.36
C TRP A 418 -32.48 -8.74 -17.75
N SER A 419 -32.38 -10.04 -17.92
CA SER A 419 -32.05 -10.67 -19.21
C SER A 419 -33.24 -10.72 -20.20
N SER A 420 -34.47 -10.43 -19.76
CA SER A 420 -35.66 -10.44 -20.60
C SER A 420 -36.38 -9.09 -20.58
N PRO A 421 -36.57 -8.42 -21.73
CA PRO A 421 -37.32 -7.17 -21.79
C PRO A 421 -38.72 -7.27 -21.23
N ARG A 422 -39.40 -8.42 -21.46
CA ARG A 422 -40.76 -8.66 -20.93
C ARG A 422 -40.78 -8.79 -19.42
N GLN A 423 -39.83 -9.50 -18.84
CA GLN A 423 -39.69 -9.65 -17.38
C GLN A 423 -39.35 -8.33 -16.71
N TYR A 424 -38.41 -7.58 -17.28
CA TYR A 424 -38.05 -6.24 -16.85
C TYR A 424 -39.27 -5.30 -16.83
N GLN A 425 -40.02 -5.22 -17.91
CA GLN A 425 -41.21 -4.36 -17.99
C GLN A 425 -42.28 -4.74 -16.94
N ARG A 426 -42.52 -6.04 -16.76
CA ARG A 426 -43.47 -6.53 -15.72
C ARG A 426 -42.97 -6.12 -14.34
N PHE A 427 -41.70 -6.31 -14.05
CA PHE A 427 -41.13 -5.92 -12.76
C PHE A 427 -41.21 -4.42 -12.51
N VAL A 428 -40.84 -3.58 -13.47
CA VAL A 428 -40.95 -2.13 -13.34
C VAL A 428 -42.39 -1.67 -13.15
N SER A 429 -43.32 -2.26 -13.89
CA SER A 429 -44.76 -1.97 -13.71
C SER A 429 -45.27 -2.32 -12.32
N TRP A 430 -44.81 -3.47 -11.78
CA TRP A 430 -45.14 -3.89 -10.41
C TRP A 430 -44.48 -2.97 -9.39
N ALA A 431 -43.20 -2.65 -9.54
CA ALA A 431 -42.47 -1.78 -8.65
C ALA A 431 -43.04 -0.35 -8.61
N ARG A 432 -43.51 0.20 -9.75
CA ARG A 432 -44.24 1.48 -9.82
C ARG A 432 -45.51 1.49 -8.99
N ARG A 433 -46.28 0.39 -9.03
CA ARG A 433 -47.50 0.29 -8.23
C ARG A 433 -47.20 0.17 -6.75
N GLY A 434 -46.19 -0.63 -6.41
CA GLY A 434 -45.79 -0.90 -5.04
C GLY A 434 -45.09 0.28 -4.34
N GLN A 435 -44.38 1.13 -5.08
CA GLN A 435 -43.61 2.25 -4.50
C GLN A 435 -44.45 3.21 -3.65
N ARG A 436 -45.73 3.37 -3.98
CA ARG A 436 -46.66 4.27 -3.24
C ARG A 436 -46.72 3.97 -1.74
N PHE A 437 -46.51 2.72 -1.34
CA PHE A 437 -46.47 2.31 0.06
C PHE A 437 -45.14 2.65 0.76
N MET A 438 -44.11 3.00 0.01
CA MET A 438 -42.77 3.34 0.52
C MET A 438 -42.45 4.83 0.35
N MET A 439 -43.38 5.60 -0.20
CA MET A 439 -43.16 7.02 -0.47
C MET A 439 -43.55 7.89 0.71
N ARG A 440 -42.72 8.90 1.01
CA ARG A 440 -43.04 9.99 1.93
C ARG A 440 -42.57 11.30 1.32
N GLN A 441 -43.41 12.30 1.28
CA GLN A 441 -43.13 13.64 0.70
C GLN A 441 -42.55 13.55 -0.74
N GLY A 442 -43.06 12.67 -1.58
CA GLY A 442 -42.59 12.52 -2.97
C GLY A 442 -41.27 11.80 -3.17
N ARG A 443 -40.68 11.20 -2.12
CA ARG A 443 -39.45 10.42 -2.19
C ARG A 443 -39.63 9.02 -1.64
N LEU A 444 -38.82 8.08 -2.13
CA LEU A 444 -38.71 6.75 -1.54
C LEU A 444 -37.79 6.84 -0.33
N VAL A 445 -38.33 6.73 0.87
CA VAL A 445 -37.61 6.93 2.14
C VAL A 445 -37.42 5.65 2.94
N ARG A 446 -38.05 4.53 2.53
CA ARG A 446 -38.00 3.26 3.27
C ARG A 446 -38.09 2.09 2.32
N SER A 447 -37.24 1.10 2.53
CA SER A 447 -37.36 -0.23 1.93
C SER A 447 -37.07 -1.29 2.99
N PRO A 448 -37.88 -2.34 3.08
CA PRO A 448 -37.63 -3.46 3.98
C PRO A 448 -36.51 -4.37 3.44
N GLY A 449 -35.87 -5.13 4.33
CA GLY A 449 -34.92 -6.19 3.99
C GLY A 449 -33.56 -5.67 3.48
N LEU A 450 -33.04 -6.27 2.43
CA LEU A 450 -31.67 -6.05 1.91
C LEU A 450 -31.35 -4.59 1.50
N TRP A 451 -32.36 -3.79 1.24
CA TRP A 451 -32.23 -2.39 0.84
C TRP A 451 -32.31 -1.41 2.02
N ALA A 452 -32.60 -1.89 3.24
CA ALA A 452 -32.76 -1.02 4.40
C ALA A 452 -31.55 -0.13 4.65
N GLY A 453 -30.33 -0.67 4.60
CA GLY A 453 -29.11 0.07 4.81
C GLY A 453 -28.86 1.19 3.79
N TRP A 454 -29.41 1.10 2.57
CA TRP A 454 -29.32 2.20 1.60
C TRP A 454 -30.08 3.42 2.05
N PHE A 455 -31.24 3.21 2.69
CA PHE A 455 -32.15 4.27 3.11
C PHE A 455 -31.81 4.87 4.48
N GLU A 456 -30.80 4.38 5.19
CA GLU A 456 -30.32 4.98 6.44
C GLU A 456 -29.74 6.40 6.23
N THR A 457 -29.13 6.62 5.08
CA THR A 457 -28.42 7.89 4.80
C THR A 457 -28.82 8.55 3.47
N ARG A 458 -29.77 7.95 2.73
CA ARG A 458 -30.13 8.38 1.36
C ARG A 458 -31.61 8.18 1.09
N ASP A 459 -32.17 9.12 0.33
CA ASP A 459 -33.48 8.98 -0.29
C ASP A 459 -33.31 8.62 -1.77
N MET A 460 -34.29 7.97 -2.35
CA MET A 460 -34.34 7.73 -3.79
C MET A 460 -35.48 8.53 -4.43
N PRO A 461 -35.29 9.06 -5.66
CA PRO A 461 -36.39 9.60 -6.43
C PRO A 461 -37.41 8.48 -6.72
N PRO A 462 -38.68 8.84 -6.91
CA PRO A 462 -39.67 7.84 -7.31
C PRO A 462 -39.32 7.23 -8.67
N ILE A 463 -39.72 5.99 -8.88
CA ILE A 463 -39.63 5.35 -10.20
C ILE A 463 -40.47 6.17 -11.18
N ALA A 464 -39.87 6.57 -12.29
CA ALA A 464 -40.52 7.40 -13.29
C ALA A 464 -41.88 6.82 -13.74
N PRO A 465 -42.87 7.67 -14.05
CA PRO A 465 -44.19 7.23 -14.48
C PRO A 465 -44.16 6.43 -15.79
N GLU A 466 -43.13 6.62 -16.59
CA GLU A 466 -42.87 5.84 -17.81
C GLU A 466 -41.42 5.39 -17.89
N THR A 467 -41.11 4.29 -18.55
CA THR A 467 -39.75 3.86 -18.84
C THR A 467 -39.13 4.69 -19.98
N PHE A 468 -37.81 4.70 -20.06
CA PHE A 468 -37.12 5.29 -21.23
C PHE A 468 -37.61 4.67 -22.56
N HIS A 469 -37.88 3.38 -22.61
CA HIS A 469 -38.40 2.71 -23.80
C HIS A 469 -39.78 3.21 -24.19
N GLU A 470 -40.71 3.38 -23.24
CA GLU A 470 -42.05 3.92 -23.48
C GLU A 470 -41.95 5.37 -23.96
N TRP A 471 -41.12 6.17 -23.33
CA TRP A 471 -40.88 7.55 -23.71
C TRP A 471 -40.22 7.67 -25.06
N TRP A 472 -39.23 6.82 -25.40
CA TRP A 472 -38.55 6.80 -26.67
C TRP A 472 -39.51 6.37 -27.82
N ALA A 473 -40.27 5.33 -27.59
CA ALA A 473 -41.24 4.83 -28.60
C ALA A 473 -42.27 5.88 -29.01
N ARG A 474 -42.65 6.79 -28.10
CA ARG A 474 -43.56 7.90 -28.44
C ARG A 474 -42.92 9.04 -29.22
N ARG A 475 -41.60 9.17 -29.14
CA ARG A 475 -40.81 10.23 -29.81
C ARG A 475 -40.14 9.78 -31.10
N ALA A 476 -39.96 8.50 -31.30
CA ALA A 476 -39.40 8.00 -32.52
C ALA A 476 -40.36 8.35 -33.69
N PRO A 477 -39.88 9.03 -34.77
CA PRO A 477 -40.70 9.24 -35.93
C PRO A 477 -41.19 7.88 -36.46
N SER A 478 -42.46 7.75 -36.72
CA SER A 478 -43.05 6.56 -37.35
C SER A 478 -42.33 6.27 -38.65
N GLY A 479 -41.38 5.35 -38.65
CA GLY A 479 -40.77 4.93 -39.92
C GLY A 479 -39.29 4.57 -39.96
N LYS A 480 -38.60 4.24 -38.85
CA LYS A 480 -37.29 3.55 -38.96
C LYS A 480 -37.10 2.62 -37.76
N THR A 481 -37.31 1.35 -37.94
CA THR A 481 -36.75 0.28 -37.11
C THR A 481 -35.25 0.25 -37.37
N PRO A 482 -34.37 0.43 -36.37
CA PRO A 482 -32.96 0.12 -36.54
C PRO A 482 -32.84 -1.41 -36.68
N SER A 483 -32.23 -1.84 -37.76
CA SER A 483 -31.79 -3.21 -38.02
C SER A 483 -30.73 -3.66 -37.02
#